data_f1e2d461e37cde5a2517c1b4bd326a41
#
_entry.id   f1e2d461e37cde5a2517c1b4bd326a41
#
_cell.length_a   1.000
_cell.length_b   1.000
_cell.length_c   1.000
_cell.angle_alpha   90.00
_cell.angle_beta   90.00
_cell.angle_gamma   90.00
#
_symmetry.space_group_name_H-M   'P 1'
#
loop_
_entity.id
_entity.type
_entity.pdbx_description
1 polymer ?
#
loop_
_entity_poly.entity_id
_entity_poly.type
_entity_poly.pdbx_seq_one_letter_code
_entity_poly.pdbx_strand_id
1 'polypeptide(L)'
;MTKHVGIVACSAEGAALCYRTLCVEAPALMGAHMHPEVSLHTHPLAEYVACIDEDDWSGIADLMLSSARKLAAIGADFVICPDNTIHRAFDAVVAASPIPWLHIADVVGREASAHGYQRLGITGTRYLMTGPVYPPALARFGIDHRIPDAPARERIDE
;
A
#
# COMPACT_ATOMS: atom_id res chain seq x y z
N MET A 1 -8.21 13.28 -19.97
CA MET A 1 -7.30 13.92 -18.99
C MET A 1 -6.64 12.80 -18.19
N THR A 2 -5.34 12.90 -17.95
CA THR A 2 -4.60 12.00 -17.07
C THR A 2 -5.08 12.17 -15.64
N LYS A 3 -5.15 11.09 -14.89
CA LYS A 3 -5.52 11.11 -13.47
C LYS A 3 -4.38 11.69 -12.62
N HIS A 4 -4.73 12.38 -11.54
CA HIS A 4 -3.79 12.81 -10.50
C HIS A 4 -3.74 11.75 -9.40
N VAL A 5 -2.60 11.11 -9.24
CA VAL A 5 -2.37 10.05 -8.24
C VAL A 5 -1.80 10.65 -6.97
N GLY A 6 -2.45 10.41 -5.84
CA GLY A 6 -1.92 10.72 -4.53
C GLY A 6 -1.19 9.51 -3.92
N ILE A 7 0.03 9.69 -3.40
CA ILE A 7 0.76 8.68 -2.64
C ILE A 7 0.68 9.03 -1.15
N VAL A 8 -0.03 8.21 -0.39
CA VAL A 8 0.01 8.24 1.08
C VAL A 8 1.18 7.40 1.52
N ALA A 9 2.26 8.06 1.94
CA ALA A 9 3.51 7.42 2.29
C ALA A 9 3.61 7.17 3.80
N CYS A 10 4.25 6.05 4.14
CA CYS A 10 4.68 5.71 5.49
C CYS A 10 6.22 5.59 5.52
N SER A 11 6.80 4.65 4.77
CA SER A 11 8.25 4.54 4.60
C SER A 11 8.75 5.40 3.44
N ALA A 12 9.97 5.94 3.59
CA ALA A 12 10.62 6.72 2.54
C ALA A 12 10.95 5.85 1.32
N GLU A 13 11.44 4.63 1.56
CA GLU A 13 11.85 3.68 0.53
C GLU A 13 10.67 3.23 -0.34
N GLY A 14 9.58 2.79 0.29
CA GLY A 14 8.37 2.37 -0.41
C GLY A 14 7.76 3.50 -1.24
N ALA A 15 7.69 4.70 -0.67
CA ALA A 15 7.16 5.87 -1.34
C ALA A 15 8.01 6.33 -2.53
N ALA A 16 9.34 6.39 -2.35
CA ALA A 16 10.26 6.79 -3.42
C ALA A 16 10.26 5.77 -4.56
N LEU A 17 10.27 4.47 -4.25
CA LEU A 17 10.18 3.42 -5.26
C LEU A 17 8.87 3.50 -6.03
N CYS A 18 7.75 3.67 -5.36
CA CYS A 18 6.43 3.80 -5.97
C CYS A 18 6.37 5.01 -6.92
N TYR A 19 6.77 6.19 -6.46
CA TYR A 19 6.84 7.40 -7.29
C TYR A 19 7.72 7.19 -8.52
N ARG A 20 8.94 6.66 -8.31
CA ARG A 20 9.88 6.41 -9.40
C ARG A 20 9.30 5.43 -10.42
N THR A 21 8.70 4.33 -9.96
CA THR A 21 8.09 3.32 -10.82
C THR A 21 6.95 3.91 -11.65
N LEU A 22 6.05 4.68 -11.04
CA LEU A 22 4.99 5.38 -11.76
C LEU A 22 5.54 6.25 -12.89
N CYS A 23 6.58 7.03 -12.63
CA CYS A 23 7.15 7.94 -13.63
C CYS A 23 7.96 7.23 -14.72
N VAL A 24 8.60 6.10 -14.39
CA VAL A 24 9.48 5.37 -15.32
C VAL A 24 8.70 4.39 -16.20
N GLU A 25 7.69 3.73 -15.65
CA GLU A 25 6.93 2.70 -16.38
C GLU A 25 5.72 3.27 -17.16
N ALA A 26 5.15 4.38 -16.70
CA ALA A 26 3.99 4.98 -17.37
C ALA A 26 4.22 5.33 -18.85
N PRO A 27 5.42 5.77 -19.31
CA PRO A 27 5.65 6.05 -20.71
C PRO A 27 5.39 4.88 -21.67
N ALA A 28 5.54 3.64 -21.21
CA ALA A 28 5.22 2.45 -21.99
C ALA A 28 3.73 2.35 -22.38
N LEU A 29 2.87 2.92 -21.52
CA LEU A 29 1.40 2.91 -21.72
C LEU A 29 0.86 4.24 -22.22
N MET A 30 1.50 5.36 -21.87
CA MET A 30 0.96 6.70 -22.10
C MET A 30 1.67 7.48 -23.21
N GLY A 31 2.81 7.00 -23.67
CA GLY A 31 3.67 7.65 -24.66
C GLY A 31 4.93 8.28 -24.07
N ALA A 32 5.91 8.59 -24.91
CA ALA A 32 7.21 9.07 -24.52
C ALA A 32 7.14 10.26 -23.54
N HIS A 33 7.82 10.14 -22.39
CA HIS A 33 7.88 11.12 -21.31
C HIS A 33 6.54 11.39 -20.58
N MET A 34 5.48 10.67 -20.92
CA MET A 34 4.17 10.83 -20.27
C MET A 34 4.07 9.98 -19.01
N HIS A 35 3.56 10.58 -17.96
CA HIS A 35 3.15 9.90 -16.73
C HIS A 35 1.98 10.65 -16.08
N PRO A 36 1.23 10.06 -15.14
CA PRO A 36 0.19 10.77 -14.42
C PRO A 36 0.77 11.92 -13.59
N GLU A 37 -0.04 12.91 -13.27
CA GLU A 37 0.32 13.85 -12.20
C GLU A 37 0.43 13.08 -10.88
N VAL A 38 1.47 13.33 -10.08
CA VAL A 38 1.71 12.61 -8.83
C VAL A 38 2.01 13.58 -7.71
N SER A 39 1.28 13.46 -6.61
CA SER A 39 1.58 14.12 -5.34
C SER A 39 1.83 13.11 -4.24
N LEU A 40 2.74 13.41 -3.34
CA LEU A 40 3.09 12.55 -2.22
C LEU A 40 2.98 13.33 -0.92
N HIS A 41 2.37 12.70 0.09
CA HIS A 41 2.39 13.21 1.46
C HIS A 41 2.82 12.11 2.41
N THR A 42 3.72 12.45 3.33
CA THR A 42 4.17 11.59 4.42
C THR A 42 4.10 12.30 5.76
N HIS A 43 3.76 11.57 6.81
CA HIS A 43 4.06 11.93 8.21
C HIS A 43 5.41 11.33 8.61
N PRO A 44 6.05 11.79 9.70
CA PRO A 44 7.23 11.13 10.24
C PRO A 44 6.98 9.65 10.47
N LEU A 45 7.90 8.79 10.02
CA LEU A 45 7.78 7.33 10.22
C LEU A 45 7.63 6.96 11.71
N ALA A 46 8.24 7.73 12.61
CA ALA A 46 8.15 7.52 14.04
C ALA A 46 6.70 7.54 14.57
N GLU A 47 5.80 8.33 13.97
CA GLU A 47 4.39 8.37 14.37
C GLU A 47 3.68 7.05 14.02
N TYR A 48 3.97 6.49 12.83
CA TYR A 48 3.46 5.17 12.44
C TYR A 48 4.02 4.05 13.32
N VAL A 49 5.33 4.08 13.59
CA VAL A 49 6.00 3.08 14.44
C VAL A 49 5.40 3.09 15.85
N ALA A 50 5.20 4.27 16.46
CA ALA A 50 4.58 4.38 17.78
C ALA A 50 3.18 3.74 17.80
N CYS A 51 2.34 4.02 16.81
CA CYS A 51 1.02 3.40 16.72
C CYS A 51 1.10 1.87 16.53
N ILE A 52 2.03 1.38 15.71
CA ILE A 52 2.22 -0.06 15.47
C ILE A 52 2.65 -0.77 16.77
N ASP A 53 3.59 -0.19 17.51
CA ASP A 53 4.12 -0.77 18.76
C ASP A 53 3.06 -0.81 19.87
N GLU A 54 2.12 0.12 19.86
CA GLU A 54 0.98 0.19 20.78
C GLU A 54 -0.27 -0.58 20.28
N ASP A 55 -0.20 -1.25 19.12
CA ASP A 55 -1.34 -1.89 18.42
C ASP A 55 -2.52 -0.90 18.16
N ASP A 56 -2.18 0.40 18.03
CA ASP A 56 -3.16 1.48 17.77
C ASP A 56 -3.45 1.64 16.27
N TRP A 57 -4.31 0.78 15.76
CA TRP A 57 -4.74 0.83 14.35
C TRP A 57 -5.68 2.00 14.05
N SER A 58 -6.28 2.60 15.07
CA SER A 58 -7.05 3.84 14.94
C SER A 58 -6.13 5.02 14.64
N GLY A 59 -5.02 5.14 15.38
CA GLY A 59 -3.99 6.15 15.12
C GLY A 59 -3.36 6.01 13.72
N ILE A 60 -3.10 4.77 13.27
CA ILE A 60 -2.68 4.51 11.88
C ILE A 60 -3.70 5.03 10.88
N ALA A 61 -4.99 4.74 11.09
CA ALA A 61 -6.05 5.22 10.21
C ALA A 61 -6.10 6.75 10.17
N ASP A 62 -5.94 7.42 11.30
CA ASP A 62 -5.94 8.89 11.40
C ASP A 62 -4.77 9.51 10.64
N LEU A 63 -3.57 8.95 10.71
CA LEU A 63 -2.40 9.39 9.94
C LEU A 63 -2.64 9.24 8.42
N MET A 64 -3.15 8.08 8.00
CA MET A 64 -3.49 7.82 6.59
C MET A 64 -4.57 8.79 6.09
N LEU A 65 -5.63 9.02 6.87
CA LEU A 65 -6.70 9.96 6.54
C LEU A 65 -6.21 11.40 6.49
N SER A 66 -5.32 11.80 7.40
CA SER A 66 -4.69 13.12 7.36
C SER A 66 -3.96 13.36 6.05
N SER A 67 -3.20 12.36 5.59
CA SER A 67 -2.51 12.40 4.29
C SER A 67 -3.50 12.45 3.12
N ALA A 68 -4.54 11.62 3.14
CA ALA A 68 -5.56 11.58 2.08
C ALA A 68 -6.32 12.91 1.95
N ARG A 69 -6.66 13.56 3.07
CA ARG A 69 -7.33 14.87 3.06
C ARG A 69 -6.46 15.96 2.43
N LYS A 70 -5.15 15.97 2.70
CA LYS A 70 -4.21 16.91 2.09
C LYS A 70 -4.09 16.68 0.59
N LEU A 71 -3.98 15.41 0.18
CA LEU A 71 -3.91 15.03 -1.24
C LEU A 71 -5.20 15.35 -1.99
N ALA A 72 -6.36 15.12 -1.36
CA ALA A 72 -7.65 15.52 -1.91
C ALA A 72 -7.76 17.05 -2.09
N ALA A 73 -7.27 17.83 -1.12
CA ALA A 73 -7.31 19.29 -1.18
C ALA A 73 -6.48 19.89 -2.32
N ILE A 74 -5.45 19.17 -2.80
CA ILE A 74 -4.65 19.58 -3.95
C ILE A 74 -5.06 18.88 -5.26
N GLY A 75 -6.23 18.22 -5.27
CA GLY A 75 -6.86 17.70 -6.47
C GLY A 75 -6.49 16.27 -6.89
N ALA A 76 -5.95 15.45 -5.98
CA ALA A 76 -5.75 14.04 -6.30
C ALA A 76 -7.10 13.35 -6.59
N ASP A 77 -7.17 12.57 -7.67
CA ASP A 77 -8.36 11.81 -8.07
C ASP A 77 -8.57 10.56 -7.22
N PHE A 78 -7.48 9.95 -6.79
CA PHE A 78 -7.45 8.77 -5.92
C PHE A 78 -6.09 8.66 -5.26
N VAL A 79 -6.01 7.83 -4.22
CA VAL A 79 -4.76 7.59 -3.51
C VAL A 79 -4.38 6.12 -3.49
N ILE A 80 -3.07 5.90 -3.40
CA ILE A 80 -2.43 4.62 -3.16
C ILE A 80 -1.50 4.71 -1.96
N CYS A 81 -1.26 3.58 -1.31
CA CYS A 81 -0.25 3.48 -0.25
C CYS A 81 0.69 2.32 -0.58
N PRO A 82 1.99 2.56 -0.76
CA PRO A 82 2.95 1.51 -1.08
C PRO A 82 3.46 0.73 0.13
N ASP A 83 2.96 1.04 1.32
CA ASP A 83 3.36 0.38 2.57
C ASP A 83 2.32 -0.66 3.01
N ASN A 84 2.73 -1.93 2.99
CA ASN A 84 1.83 -3.07 3.19
C ASN A 84 1.22 -3.15 4.60
N THR A 85 2.05 -3.00 5.64
CA THR A 85 1.65 -3.25 7.05
C THR A 85 0.46 -2.40 7.48
N ILE A 86 0.47 -1.11 7.13
CA ILE A 86 -0.56 -0.16 7.56
C ILE A 86 -1.91 -0.36 6.86
N HIS A 87 -1.98 -1.21 5.80
CA HIS A 87 -3.24 -1.63 5.21
C HIS A 87 -4.13 -2.46 6.17
N ARG A 88 -3.63 -2.86 7.32
CA ARG A 88 -4.48 -3.42 8.39
C ARG A 88 -5.56 -2.43 8.85
N ALA A 89 -5.30 -1.13 8.75
CA ALA A 89 -6.27 -0.07 9.08
C ALA A 89 -7.19 0.33 7.90
N PHE A 90 -7.08 -0.32 6.74
CA PHE A 90 -7.64 0.13 5.47
C PHE A 90 -9.16 0.32 5.49
N ASP A 91 -9.92 -0.58 6.11
CA ASP A 91 -11.39 -0.50 6.15
C ASP A 91 -11.87 0.79 6.86
N ALA A 92 -11.22 1.14 7.99
CA ALA A 92 -11.51 2.38 8.70
C ALA A 92 -11.15 3.61 7.87
N VAL A 93 -10.04 3.56 7.13
CA VAL A 93 -9.59 4.63 6.24
C VAL A 93 -10.58 4.86 5.10
N VAL A 94 -10.98 3.80 4.39
CA VAL A 94 -11.89 3.92 3.24
C VAL A 94 -13.25 4.45 3.66
N ALA A 95 -13.77 4.02 4.83
CA ALA A 95 -15.06 4.47 5.35
C ALA A 95 -15.12 5.99 5.60
N ALA A 96 -13.98 6.65 5.87
CA ALA A 96 -13.90 8.07 6.22
C ALA A 96 -13.12 8.93 5.20
N SER A 97 -12.60 8.32 4.13
CA SER A 97 -11.77 9.01 3.14
C SER A 97 -12.60 9.91 2.22
N PRO A 98 -12.11 11.13 1.93
CA PRO A 98 -12.76 12.03 0.96
C PRO A 98 -12.53 11.63 -0.50
N ILE A 99 -11.59 10.72 -0.78
CA ILE A 99 -11.24 10.28 -2.14
C ILE A 99 -11.05 8.76 -2.19
N PRO A 100 -11.22 8.14 -3.38
CA PRO A 100 -11.04 6.70 -3.56
C PRO A 100 -9.63 6.21 -3.26
N TRP A 101 -9.53 4.95 -2.84
CA TRP A 101 -8.28 4.24 -2.59
C TRP A 101 -8.16 2.97 -3.42
N LEU A 102 -6.94 2.59 -3.76
CA LEU A 102 -6.62 1.24 -4.23
C LEU A 102 -5.93 0.47 -3.12
N HIS A 103 -6.50 -0.69 -2.78
CA HIS A 103 -5.91 -1.60 -1.79
C HIS A 103 -4.76 -2.38 -2.41
N ILE A 104 -3.56 -2.31 -1.81
CA ILE A 104 -2.36 -2.95 -2.38
C ILE A 104 -2.53 -4.45 -2.61
N ALA A 105 -3.09 -5.19 -1.64
CA ALA A 105 -3.25 -6.63 -1.76
C ALA A 105 -4.31 -7.03 -2.81
N ASP A 106 -5.32 -6.19 -3.08
CA ASP A 106 -6.28 -6.42 -4.15
C ASP A 106 -5.65 -6.23 -5.53
N VAL A 107 -4.80 -5.22 -5.67
CA VAL A 107 -4.04 -4.99 -6.91
C VAL A 107 -3.10 -6.16 -7.18
N VAL A 108 -2.35 -6.59 -6.15
CA VAL A 108 -1.46 -7.77 -6.24
C VAL A 108 -2.24 -9.04 -6.57
N GLY A 109 -3.38 -9.28 -5.90
CA GLY A 109 -4.21 -10.46 -6.16
C GLY A 109 -4.76 -10.50 -7.59
N ARG A 110 -5.19 -9.34 -8.10
CA ARG A 110 -5.67 -9.21 -9.48
C ARG A 110 -4.56 -9.50 -10.49
N GLU A 111 -3.39 -8.93 -10.29
CA GLU A 111 -2.24 -9.11 -11.16
C GLU A 111 -1.75 -10.56 -11.13
N ALA A 112 -1.63 -11.14 -9.94
CA ALA A 112 -1.25 -12.54 -9.78
C ALA A 112 -2.25 -13.50 -10.46
N SER A 113 -3.54 -13.22 -10.36
CA SER A 113 -4.59 -13.98 -11.05
C SER A 113 -4.48 -13.86 -12.56
N ALA A 114 -4.21 -12.67 -13.08
CA ALA A 114 -4.02 -12.43 -14.52
C ALA A 114 -2.81 -13.21 -15.08
N HIS A 115 -1.78 -13.43 -14.27
CA HIS A 115 -0.62 -14.25 -14.62
C HIS A 115 -0.80 -15.77 -14.34
N GLY A 116 -1.96 -16.19 -13.84
CA GLY A 116 -2.27 -17.57 -13.55
C GLY A 116 -1.57 -18.13 -12.30
N TYR A 117 -1.07 -17.27 -11.41
CA TYR A 117 -0.44 -17.71 -10.16
C TYR A 117 -1.52 -18.25 -9.21
N GLN A 118 -1.29 -19.43 -8.69
CA GLN A 118 -2.20 -20.09 -7.75
C GLN A 118 -1.73 -20.01 -6.30
N ARG A 119 -0.48 -19.60 -6.07
CA ARG A 119 0.11 -19.48 -4.73
C ARG A 119 1.17 -18.41 -4.71
N LEU A 120 1.13 -17.56 -3.68
CA LEU A 120 2.13 -16.51 -3.44
C LEU A 120 2.86 -16.74 -2.10
N GLY A 121 4.14 -16.36 -2.07
CA GLY A 121 4.89 -16.21 -0.83
C GLY A 121 4.72 -14.80 -0.28
N ILE A 122 4.42 -14.66 1.03
CA ILE A 122 4.35 -13.37 1.70
C ILE A 122 5.60 -13.21 2.54
N THR A 123 6.41 -12.18 2.25
CA THR A 123 7.60 -11.79 3.00
C THR A 123 7.56 -10.29 3.32
N GLY A 124 8.25 -9.88 4.37
CA GLY A 124 8.30 -8.48 4.84
C GLY A 124 8.33 -8.43 6.35
N THR A 125 7.80 -7.37 6.95
CA THR A 125 7.75 -7.28 8.41
C THR A 125 6.97 -8.43 9.04
N ARG A 126 7.26 -8.75 10.31
CA ARG A 126 6.50 -9.75 11.08
C ARG A 126 5.00 -9.47 11.06
N TYR A 127 4.62 -8.19 11.13
CA TYR A 127 3.23 -7.74 11.10
C TYR A 127 2.54 -8.05 9.77
N LEU A 128 3.27 -7.98 8.67
CA LEU A 128 2.75 -8.33 7.35
C LEU A 128 2.65 -9.84 7.16
N MET A 129 3.73 -10.57 7.47
CA MET A 129 3.80 -12.02 7.25
C MET A 129 2.72 -12.78 8.02
N THR A 130 2.37 -12.32 9.25
CA THR A 130 1.37 -12.98 10.11
C THR A 130 0.04 -12.23 10.18
N GLY A 131 -0.07 -11.10 9.51
CA GLY A 131 -1.22 -10.21 9.58
C GLY A 131 -2.33 -10.49 8.56
N PRO A 132 -3.45 -9.77 8.67
CA PRO A 132 -4.65 -10.02 7.88
C PRO A 132 -4.67 -9.34 6.50
N VAL A 133 -3.62 -8.62 6.08
CA VAL A 133 -3.67 -7.77 4.86
C VAL A 133 -3.84 -8.62 3.59
N TYR A 134 -3.01 -9.64 3.40
CA TYR A 134 -3.00 -10.43 2.17
C TYR A 134 -3.95 -11.64 2.16
N PRO A 135 -4.11 -12.43 3.26
CA PRO A 135 -4.89 -13.66 3.20
C PRO A 135 -6.31 -13.49 2.65
N PRO A 136 -7.13 -12.55 3.15
CA PRO A 136 -8.49 -12.38 2.64
C PRO A 136 -8.53 -11.80 1.22
N ALA A 137 -7.56 -10.95 0.86
CA ALA A 137 -7.45 -10.39 -0.48
C ALA A 137 -7.14 -11.48 -1.51
N LEU A 138 -6.12 -12.31 -1.27
CA LEU A 138 -5.74 -13.40 -2.17
C LEU A 138 -6.82 -14.46 -2.30
N ALA A 139 -7.53 -14.78 -1.20
CA ALA A 139 -8.64 -15.73 -1.23
C ALA A 139 -9.76 -15.32 -2.19
N ARG A 140 -10.04 -14.02 -2.36
CA ARG A 140 -11.04 -13.51 -3.33
C ARG A 140 -10.67 -13.84 -4.78
N PHE A 141 -9.39 -14.06 -5.07
CA PHE A 141 -8.88 -14.44 -6.39
C PHE A 141 -8.58 -15.95 -6.50
N GLY A 142 -8.92 -16.76 -5.49
CA GLY A 142 -8.62 -18.18 -5.45
C GLY A 142 -7.12 -18.49 -5.33
N ILE A 143 -6.33 -17.55 -4.83
CA ILE A 143 -4.87 -17.67 -4.69
C ILE A 143 -4.55 -18.09 -3.26
N ASP A 144 -3.83 -19.20 -3.11
CA ASP A 144 -3.26 -19.66 -1.84
C ASP A 144 -2.02 -18.82 -1.46
N HIS A 145 -1.64 -18.83 -0.19
CA HIS A 145 -0.45 -18.13 0.26
C HIS A 145 0.39 -19.00 1.20
N ARG A 146 1.68 -18.66 1.28
CA ARG A 146 2.60 -19.22 2.27
C ARG A 146 3.43 -18.11 2.89
N ILE A 147 3.75 -18.30 4.15
CA ILE A 147 4.72 -17.48 4.89
C ILE A 147 5.92 -18.35 5.25
N PRO A 148 7.11 -17.77 5.44
CA PRO A 148 8.28 -18.49 5.93
C PRO A 148 8.04 -19.12 7.31
N ASP A 149 8.84 -20.11 7.68
CA ASP A 149 8.84 -20.66 9.04
C ASP A 149 9.30 -19.62 10.08
N ALA A 150 9.10 -19.89 11.36
CA ALA A 150 9.39 -18.92 12.42
C ALA A 150 10.86 -18.43 12.41
N PRO A 151 11.88 -19.30 12.31
CA PRO A 151 13.27 -18.84 12.25
C PRO A 151 13.60 -17.98 11.04
N ALA A 152 12.97 -18.26 9.89
CA ALA A 152 13.17 -17.46 8.70
C ALA A 152 12.45 -16.11 8.81
N ARG A 153 11.25 -16.06 9.43
CA ARG A 153 10.54 -14.78 9.66
C ARG A 153 11.34 -13.84 10.57
N GLU A 154 11.96 -14.35 11.62
CA GLU A 154 12.83 -13.57 12.51
C GLU A 154 13.97 -12.92 11.73
N ARG A 155 14.67 -13.68 10.90
CA ARG A 155 15.77 -13.14 10.06
C ARG A 155 15.33 -12.15 8.98
N ILE A 156 14.09 -12.24 8.51
CA ILE A 156 13.54 -11.32 7.50
C ILE A 156 13.11 -9.99 8.14
N ASP A 157 12.68 -10.03 9.40
CA ASP A 157 12.19 -8.87 10.15
C ASP A 157 13.34 -8.02 10.75
N GLU A 158 14.57 -8.55 10.82
CA GLU A 158 15.79 -7.83 11.22
C GLU A 158 16.22 -6.77 10.17
#